data_fa41d34b20a730c8e5ef53a5775796b8
#
_entry.id   fa41d34b20a730c8e5ef53a5775796b8
#
_cell.length_a   1.000
_cell.length_b   1.000
_cell.length_c   1.000
_cell.angle_alpha   90.00
_cell.angle_beta   90.00
_cell.angle_gamma   90.00
#
_symmetry.space_group_name_H-M   'P 1'
#
loop_
_entity.id
_entity.type
_entity.pdbx_description
1 polymer ?
#
loop_
_entity_poly.entity_id
_entity_poly.type
_entity_poly.pdbx_seq_one_letter_code
_entity_poly.pdbx_strand_id
1 'polypeptide(L)'
;KITGAGFPVYKGKGAQLQRALINFFLDEARKSGYTEIMPPTVVNAASGYGTGQLPDKEGQMYHCEVDDLYLIPTAEVPVTNIYRDVILEEKQLPIMNCAYTQCFRREAGSYGKDVRGLNRLHEFSKVELVRIDKPEHSKQSHQEMLDHVEGLLQKLELPYRILRLCGGDMSFTAALCFDFEVYSEAQKRWLEVSSVSNFDTYQANRLKCRYRNAEKKTELCHTL
;
A
#
# COMPACT_ATOMS: atom_id res chain seq x y z
N LYS A 1 -4.04 -28.18 3.69
CA LYS A 1 -3.83 -28.96 4.93
C LYS A 1 -3.69 -28.07 6.18
N ILE A 2 -3.02 -26.90 6.06
CA ILE A 2 -2.79 -25.98 7.19
C ILE A 2 -3.98 -25.05 7.32
N THR A 3 -4.29 -24.33 6.24
CA THR A 3 -5.39 -23.36 6.18
C THR A 3 -6.35 -23.77 5.04
N GLY A 4 -6.46 -23.01 4.01
CA GLY A 4 -7.26 -23.27 2.81
C GLY A 4 -6.50 -22.88 1.53
N ALA A 5 -7.22 -22.84 0.42
CA ALA A 5 -6.70 -22.24 -0.80
C ALA A 5 -6.37 -20.74 -0.56
N GLY A 6 -5.43 -20.20 -1.30
CA GLY A 6 -5.05 -18.78 -1.18
C GLY A 6 -4.12 -18.42 -0.02
N PHE A 7 -3.64 -19.42 0.73
CA PHE A 7 -2.61 -19.26 1.77
C PHE A 7 -1.35 -20.01 1.34
N PRO A 8 -0.33 -19.32 0.79
CA PRO A 8 0.84 -19.97 0.22
C PRO A 8 1.81 -20.46 1.29
N VAL A 9 2.54 -21.53 0.96
CA VAL A 9 3.69 -21.99 1.74
C VAL A 9 4.91 -21.98 0.84
N TYR A 10 5.84 -21.08 1.09
CA TYR A 10 7.12 -21.03 0.40
C TYR A 10 8.12 -21.96 1.07
N LYS A 11 8.87 -22.75 0.29
CA LYS A 11 9.83 -23.70 0.80
C LYS A 11 11.16 -23.62 0.05
N GLY A 12 12.26 -23.79 0.76
CA GLY A 12 13.62 -23.85 0.19
C GLY A 12 13.97 -22.60 -0.58
N LYS A 13 14.35 -22.73 -1.85
CA LYS A 13 14.75 -21.59 -2.71
C LYS A 13 13.63 -20.56 -2.89
N GLY A 14 12.36 -20.99 -2.91
CA GLY A 14 11.22 -20.05 -2.98
C GLY A 14 11.13 -19.15 -1.74
N ALA A 15 11.33 -19.68 -0.55
CA ALA A 15 11.37 -18.89 0.68
C ALA A 15 12.59 -17.95 0.72
N GLN A 16 13.74 -18.40 0.22
CA GLN A 16 14.94 -17.58 0.12
C GLN A 16 14.74 -16.41 -0.84
N LEU A 17 14.13 -16.66 -2.01
CA LEU A 17 13.83 -15.63 -3.00
C LEU A 17 12.83 -14.59 -2.45
N GLN A 18 11.76 -15.05 -1.78
CA GLN A 18 10.79 -14.17 -1.13
C GLN A 18 11.47 -13.19 -0.16
N ARG A 19 12.32 -13.72 0.72
CA ARG A 19 13.08 -12.91 1.68
C ARG A 19 14.07 -11.96 0.98
N ALA A 20 14.76 -12.42 -0.06
CA ALA A 20 15.71 -11.59 -0.81
C ALA A 20 15.00 -10.40 -1.49
N LEU A 21 13.82 -10.61 -2.07
CA LEU A 21 13.01 -9.55 -2.68
C LEU A 21 12.51 -8.55 -1.63
N ILE A 22 12.06 -9.01 -0.48
CA ILE A 22 11.63 -8.14 0.62
C ILE A 22 12.80 -7.23 1.05
N ASN A 23 13.98 -7.82 1.30
CA ASN A 23 15.16 -7.06 1.69
C ASN A 23 15.57 -6.06 0.59
N PHE A 24 15.56 -6.49 -0.67
CA PHE A 24 15.88 -5.62 -1.80
C PHE A 24 14.97 -4.40 -1.85
N PHE A 25 13.65 -4.57 -1.76
CA PHE A 25 12.70 -3.47 -1.81
C PHE A 25 12.85 -2.51 -0.62
N LEU A 26 13.04 -3.02 0.59
CA LEU A 26 13.28 -2.20 1.78
C LEU A 26 14.60 -1.42 1.68
N ASP A 27 15.69 -2.07 1.23
CA ASP A 27 16.99 -1.42 1.09
C ASP A 27 16.97 -0.32 0.02
N GLU A 28 16.28 -0.53 -1.10
CA GLU A 28 16.11 0.48 -2.14
C GLU A 28 15.24 1.65 -1.64
N ALA A 29 14.17 1.38 -0.89
CA ALA A 29 13.36 2.43 -0.27
C ALA A 29 14.20 3.27 0.71
N ARG A 30 14.99 2.64 1.57
CA ARG A 30 15.90 3.34 2.50
C ARG A 30 16.94 4.21 1.77
N LYS A 31 17.52 3.71 0.67
CA LYS A 31 18.45 4.49 -0.16
C LYS A 31 17.79 5.73 -0.78
N SER A 32 16.48 5.64 -1.03
CA SER A 32 15.66 6.76 -1.51
C SER A 32 15.13 7.67 -0.40
N GLY A 33 15.59 7.51 0.84
CA GLY A 33 15.27 8.37 1.97
C GLY A 33 14.03 7.97 2.77
N TYR A 34 13.44 6.80 2.51
CA TYR A 34 12.32 6.29 3.31
C TYR A 34 12.79 5.77 4.66
N THR A 35 12.01 6.06 5.70
CA THR A 35 12.17 5.49 7.04
C THR A 35 11.43 4.17 7.12
N GLU A 36 12.13 3.11 7.49
CA GLU A 36 11.53 1.78 7.67
C GLU A 36 10.72 1.72 8.96
N ILE A 37 9.49 1.21 8.85
CA ILE A 37 8.55 1.02 9.96
C ILE A 37 8.16 -0.46 10.04
N MET A 38 8.09 -0.99 11.24
CA MET A 38 7.53 -2.32 11.51
C MET A 38 6.20 -2.17 12.27
N PRO A 39 5.07 -2.04 11.55
CA PRO A 39 3.77 -1.84 12.18
C PRO A 39 3.13 -3.17 12.59
N PRO A 40 2.12 -3.15 13.48
CA PRO A 40 1.29 -4.31 13.74
C PRO A 40 0.48 -4.72 12.50
N THR A 41 0.17 -6.03 12.39
CA THR A 41 -0.67 -6.58 11.31
C THR A 41 -2.15 -6.62 11.65
N VAL A 42 -2.53 -6.17 12.84
CA VAL A 42 -3.91 -5.99 13.29
C VAL A 42 -4.15 -4.54 13.66
N VAL A 43 -5.34 -4.03 13.34
CA VAL A 43 -5.72 -2.64 13.57
C VAL A 43 -7.15 -2.56 14.10
N ASN A 44 -7.47 -1.47 14.81
CA ASN A 44 -8.84 -1.17 15.24
C ASN A 44 -9.68 -0.56 14.09
N ALA A 45 -10.99 -0.50 14.27
CA ALA A 45 -11.92 0.06 13.29
C ALA A 45 -11.60 1.51 12.91
N ALA A 46 -11.16 2.33 13.87
CA ALA A 46 -10.81 3.73 13.61
C ALA A 46 -9.63 3.86 12.62
N SER A 47 -8.68 2.92 12.65
CA SER A 47 -7.57 2.89 11.70
C SER A 47 -8.04 2.50 10.29
N GLY A 48 -8.89 1.50 10.17
CA GLY A 48 -9.51 1.12 8.88
C GLY A 48 -10.37 2.24 8.29
N TYR A 49 -11.10 2.97 9.14
CA TYR A 49 -11.86 4.15 8.70
C TYR A 49 -10.94 5.28 8.20
N GLY A 50 -9.84 5.52 8.89
CA GLY A 50 -8.91 6.61 8.56
C GLY A 50 -8.35 6.54 7.15
N THR A 51 -8.03 5.35 6.66
CA THR A 51 -7.48 5.12 5.33
C THR A 51 -8.52 4.68 4.29
N GLY A 52 -9.77 4.47 4.71
CA GLY A 52 -10.88 4.21 3.79
C GLY A 52 -11.21 2.75 3.53
N GLN A 53 -10.59 1.79 4.25
CA GLN A 53 -10.95 0.38 4.18
C GLN A 53 -12.27 0.07 4.89
N LEU A 54 -12.65 0.89 5.87
CA LEU A 54 -13.94 0.82 6.53
C LEU A 54 -14.81 2.04 6.21
N PRO A 55 -16.13 1.87 6.09
CA PRO A 55 -16.90 0.62 6.19
C PRO A 55 -16.60 -0.33 5.02
N ASP A 56 -16.35 -1.60 5.32
CA ASP A 56 -16.03 -2.64 4.34
C ASP A 56 -17.31 -3.18 3.68
N LYS A 57 -17.75 -2.50 2.64
CA LYS A 57 -18.98 -2.85 1.91
C LYS A 57 -18.84 -4.13 1.08
N GLU A 58 -17.61 -4.50 0.75
CA GLU A 58 -17.30 -5.64 -0.12
C GLU A 58 -16.90 -6.89 0.68
N GLY A 59 -16.75 -6.78 2.00
CA GLY A 59 -16.38 -7.88 2.87
C GLY A 59 -14.95 -8.37 2.66
N GLN A 60 -14.01 -7.46 2.36
CA GLN A 60 -12.62 -7.79 2.04
C GLN A 60 -11.74 -8.00 3.27
N MET A 61 -12.07 -7.39 4.39
CA MET A 61 -11.26 -7.46 5.60
C MET A 61 -11.59 -8.70 6.44
N TYR A 62 -10.55 -9.34 6.97
CA TYR A 62 -10.70 -10.32 8.05
C TYR A 62 -10.94 -9.59 9.37
N HIS A 63 -11.98 -9.96 10.09
CA HIS A 63 -12.36 -9.40 11.38
C HIS A 63 -12.24 -10.43 12.50
N CYS A 64 -11.52 -10.08 13.57
CA CYS A 64 -11.42 -10.84 14.81
C CYS A 64 -12.51 -10.32 15.75
N GLU A 65 -13.67 -10.99 15.76
CA GLU A 65 -14.88 -10.51 16.44
C GLU A 65 -14.73 -10.31 17.95
N VAL A 66 -13.98 -11.19 18.61
CA VAL A 66 -13.83 -11.17 20.08
C VAL A 66 -13.06 -9.92 20.53
N ASP A 67 -12.05 -9.52 19.80
CA ASP A 67 -11.16 -8.40 20.15
C ASP A 67 -11.52 -7.11 19.41
N ASP A 68 -12.49 -7.17 18.49
CA ASP A 68 -12.87 -6.09 17.57
C ASP A 68 -11.65 -5.50 16.81
N LEU A 69 -10.82 -6.40 16.27
CA LEU A 69 -9.64 -6.06 15.50
C LEU A 69 -9.74 -6.60 14.06
N TYR A 70 -9.09 -5.92 13.16
CA TYR A 70 -9.06 -6.27 11.74
C TYR A 70 -7.64 -6.62 11.31
N LEU A 71 -7.47 -7.72 10.56
CA LEU A 71 -6.22 -8.01 9.88
C LEU A 71 -6.02 -7.02 8.72
N ILE A 72 -4.84 -6.46 8.61
CA ILE A 72 -4.56 -5.42 7.60
C ILE A 72 -4.57 -5.97 6.18
N PRO A 73 -5.22 -5.30 5.22
CA PRO A 73 -5.12 -5.64 3.79
C PRO A 73 -3.90 -5.01 3.12
N THR A 74 -3.22 -4.09 3.82
CA THR A 74 -2.08 -3.31 3.36
C THR A 74 -1.41 -2.61 4.55
N ALA A 75 -0.09 -2.45 4.52
CA ALA A 75 0.64 -1.68 5.53
C ALA A 75 0.31 -0.18 5.50
N GLU A 76 -0.30 0.31 4.41
CA GLU A 76 -0.84 1.67 4.33
C GLU A 76 -1.71 2.00 5.56
N VAL A 77 -2.56 1.06 6.00
CA VAL A 77 -3.47 1.29 7.12
C VAL A 77 -2.72 1.63 8.40
N PRO A 78 -1.86 0.77 8.97
CA PRO A 78 -1.19 1.10 10.21
C PRO A 78 -0.16 2.22 10.06
N VAL A 79 0.57 2.30 8.95
CA VAL A 79 1.64 3.29 8.76
C VAL A 79 1.05 4.70 8.65
N THR A 80 -0.01 4.90 7.87
CA THR A 80 -0.65 6.22 7.74
C THR A 80 -1.33 6.63 9.05
N ASN A 81 -1.88 5.67 9.81
CA ASN A 81 -2.51 5.94 11.10
C ASN A 81 -1.54 6.36 12.23
N ILE A 82 -0.24 6.24 12.06
CA ILE A 82 0.76 6.84 12.98
C ILE A 82 0.53 8.36 13.06
N TYR A 83 0.02 8.96 11.99
CA TYR A 83 -0.21 10.41 11.88
C TYR A 83 -1.69 10.79 12.09
N ARG A 84 -2.50 9.89 12.66
CA ARG A 84 -3.88 10.19 13.02
C ARG A 84 -3.94 11.16 14.19
N ASP A 85 -4.78 12.21 14.08
CA ASP A 85 -4.94 13.30 15.04
C ASP A 85 -3.64 14.10 15.30
N VAL A 86 -2.71 14.10 14.33
CA VAL A 86 -1.43 14.80 14.42
C VAL A 86 -1.47 16.12 13.64
N ILE A 87 -0.84 17.16 14.20
CA ILE A 87 -0.49 18.39 13.48
C ILE A 87 1.03 18.44 13.35
N LEU A 88 1.51 18.22 12.13
CA LEU A 88 2.92 18.26 11.80
C LEU A 88 3.41 19.72 11.70
N GLU A 89 4.68 19.94 12.00
CA GLU A 89 5.35 21.17 11.61
C GLU A 89 5.75 21.08 10.14
N GLU A 90 5.64 22.17 9.39
CA GLU A 90 5.93 22.18 7.94
C GLU A 90 7.31 21.58 7.58
N LYS A 91 8.33 21.84 8.42
CA LYS A 91 9.68 21.29 8.25
C LYS A 91 9.80 19.77 8.36
N GLN A 92 8.77 19.10 8.86
CA GLN A 92 8.75 17.62 8.97
C GLN A 92 8.27 16.98 7.66
N LEU A 93 7.73 17.76 6.73
CA LEU A 93 7.26 17.29 5.44
C LEU A 93 8.37 17.37 4.37
N PRO A 94 8.43 16.42 3.44
CA PRO A 94 7.56 15.23 3.36
C PRO A 94 7.90 14.16 4.39
N ILE A 95 6.88 13.48 4.91
CA ILE A 95 7.07 12.21 5.61
C ILE A 95 7.19 11.12 4.55
N MET A 96 8.19 10.26 4.70
CA MET A 96 8.47 9.16 3.77
C MET A 96 8.71 7.89 4.58
N ASN A 97 7.76 6.97 4.59
CA ASN A 97 7.84 5.71 5.33
C ASN A 97 7.76 4.51 4.38
N CYS A 98 8.48 3.44 4.70
CA CYS A 98 8.31 2.15 4.07
C CYS A 98 8.08 1.06 5.12
N ALA A 99 7.34 0.03 4.77
CA ALA A 99 7.06 -1.09 5.67
C ALA A 99 6.91 -2.39 4.91
N TYR A 100 7.41 -3.48 5.48
CA TYR A 100 7.06 -4.83 5.06
C TYR A 100 6.03 -5.41 6.01
N THR A 101 4.95 -5.96 5.47
CA THR A 101 3.97 -6.72 6.25
C THR A 101 3.42 -7.91 5.46
N GLN A 102 2.92 -8.91 6.18
CA GLN A 102 1.88 -9.78 5.65
C GLN A 102 0.59 -8.97 5.53
N CYS A 103 -0.11 -9.18 4.42
CA CYS A 103 -1.39 -8.54 4.13
C CYS A 103 -2.46 -9.62 3.94
N PHE A 104 -3.69 -9.31 4.36
CA PHE A 104 -4.79 -10.26 4.38
C PHE A 104 -6.00 -9.71 3.67
N ARG A 105 -6.51 -10.43 2.66
CA ARG A 105 -7.72 -10.06 1.92
C ARG A 105 -8.62 -11.28 1.79
N ARG A 106 -9.91 -11.11 2.05
CA ARG A 106 -10.88 -12.20 1.91
C ARG A 106 -11.13 -12.58 0.46
N GLU A 107 -10.75 -11.71 -0.48
CA GLU A 107 -10.98 -11.89 -1.90
C GLU A 107 -12.45 -12.22 -2.23
N ALA A 108 -13.37 -11.61 -1.47
CA ALA A 108 -14.80 -11.79 -1.62
C ALA A 108 -15.24 -11.39 -3.03
N GLY A 109 -15.98 -12.26 -3.69
CA GLY A 109 -16.42 -12.04 -5.07
C GLY A 109 -15.40 -12.42 -6.17
N SER A 110 -14.21 -12.85 -5.83
CA SER A 110 -13.21 -13.31 -6.80
C SER A 110 -13.36 -14.81 -7.05
N TYR A 111 -13.70 -15.18 -8.29
CA TYR A 111 -13.93 -16.58 -8.68
C TYR A 111 -13.25 -16.89 -10.02
N GLY A 112 -12.92 -18.17 -10.26
CA GLY A 112 -12.50 -18.68 -11.55
C GLY A 112 -10.99 -18.83 -11.75
N LYS A 113 -10.52 -18.68 -12.99
CA LYS A 113 -9.12 -18.93 -13.36
C LYS A 113 -8.15 -17.88 -12.77
N ASP A 114 -8.62 -16.68 -12.51
CA ASP A 114 -7.79 -15.56 -12.07
C ASP A 114 -7.34 -15.67 -10.62
N VAL A 115 -8.03 -16.48 -9.82
CA VAL A 115 -7.68 -16.77 -8.41
C VAL A 115 -6.84 -18.05 -8.25
N ARG A 116 -6.38 -18.64 -9.36
CA ARG A 116 -5.51 -19.83 -9.30
C ARG A 116 -4.04 -19.44 -9.26
N GLY A 117 -3.25 -20.25 -8.55
CA GLY A 117 -1.81 -20.03 -8.43
C GLY A 117 -1.46 -18.99 -7.37
N LEU A 118 -0.47 -18.13 -7.66
CA LEU A 118 0.06 -17.11 -6.75
C LEU A 118 -0.40 -15.69 -7.08
N ASN A 119 -1.33 -15.52 -8.02
CA ASN A 119 -1.70 -14.18 -8.49
C ASN A 119 -2.63 -13.42 -7.54
N ARG A 120 -3.51 -14.16 -6.85
CA ARG A 120 -4.49 -13.57 -5.95
C ARG A 120 -4.63 -14.47 -4.73
N LEU A 121 -4.19 -13.97 -3.60
CA LEU A 121 -4.02 -14.73 -2.36
C LEU A 121 -4.77 -14.08 -1.21
N HIS A 122 -5.22 -14.90 -0.26
CA HIS A 122 -5.81 -14.43 1.00
C HIS A 122 -4.75 -13.87 1.96
N GLU A 123 -3.50 -14.37 1.86
CA GLU A 123 -2.33 -13.91 2.60
C GLU A 123 -1.18 -13.71 1.63
N PHE A 124 -0.56 -12.54 1.63
CA PHE A 124 0.57 -12.22 0.78
C PHE A 124 1.51 -11.21 1.43
N SER A 125 2.76 -11.21 1.01
CA SER A 125 3.78 -10.26 1.45
C SER A 125 3.75 -9.00 0.60
N LYS A 126 3.82 -7.83 1.24
CA LYS A 126 3.90 -6.53 0.55
C LYS A 126 4.91 -5.62 1.22
N VAL A 127 5.76 -4.98 0.42
CA VAL A 127 6.53 -3.80 0.84
C VAL A 127 5.77 -2.57 0.38
N GLU A 128 5.43 -1.72 1.32
CA GLU A 128 4.59 -0.53 1.12
C GLU A 128 5.42 0.74 1.24
N LEU A 129 5.12 1.73 0.43
CA LEU A 129 5.61 3.09 0.57
C LEU A 129 4.44 3.98 0.95
N VAL A 130 4.64 4.84 1.93
CA VAL A 130 3.65 5.83 2.37
C VAL A 130 4.31 7.20 2.42
N ARG A 131 3.73 8.16 1.74
CA ARG A 131 4.15 9.57 1.84
C ARG A 131 3.02 10.45 2.37
N ILE A 132 3.42 11.46 3.15
CA ILE A 132 2.54 12.54 3.58
C ILE A 132 3.25 13.84 3.23
N ASP A 133 2.60 14.68 2.47
CA ASP A 133 3.22 15.92 1.98
C ASP A 133 2.21 17.08 1.95
N LYS A 134 2.72 18.26 1.61
CA LYS A 134 1.88 19.43 1.37
C LYS A 134 1.12 19.28 0.04
N PRO A 135 -0.08 19.88 -0.06
CA PRO A 135 -0.86 19.83 -1.30
C PRO A 135 -0.09 20.27 -2.55
N GLU A 136 0.68 21.33 -2.46
CA GLU A 136 1.46 21.88 -3.58
C GLU A 136 2.60 20.97 -4.05
N HIS A 137 3.09 20.06 -3.19
CA HIS A 137 4.18 19.13 -3.52
C HIS A 137 3.67 17.74 -3.89
N SER A 138 2.41 17.40 -3.61
CA SER A 138 1.92 16.01 -3.71
C SER A 138 2.03 15.40 -5.12
N LYS A 139 1.91 16.23 -6.17
CA LYS A 139 2.08 15.75 -7.55
C LYS A 139 3.54 15.35 -7.84
N GLN A 140 4.49 16.13 -7.35
CA GLN A 140 5.91 15.79 -7.47
C GLN A 140 6.22 14.54 -6.65
N SER A 141 5.75 14.47 -5.40
CA SER A 141 5.90 13.30 -4.53
C SER A 141 5.32 12.04 -5.17
N HIS A 142 4.17 12.14 -5.84
CA HIS A 142 3.58 11.02 -6.57
C HIS A 142 4.46 10.58 -7.73
N GLN A 143 5.02 11.51 -8.53
CA GLN A 143 5.93 11.18 -9.61
C GLN A 143 7.20 10.49 -9.09
N GLU A 144 7.78 10.98 -8.01
CA GLU A 144 8.96 10.37 -7.38
C GLU A 144 8.69 8.94 -6.89
N MET A 145 7.46 8.66 -6.40
CA MET A 145 7.06 7.29 -6.05
C MET A 145 6.95 6.41 -7.29
N LEU A 146 6.37 6.91 -8.38
CA LEU A 146 6.32 6.20 -9.67
C LEU A 146 7.72 5.87 -10.17
N ASP A 147 8.62 6.85 -10.19
CA ASP A 147 9.99 6.69 -10.66
C ASP A 147 10.75 5.66 -9.79
N HIS A 148 10.50 5.65 -8.49
CA HIS A 148 11.07 4.67 -7.57
C HIS A 148 10.61 3.24 -7.92
N VAL A 149 9.30 3.02 -8.06
CA VAL A 149 8.74 1.69 -8.40
C VAL A 149 9.21 1.23 -9.77
N GLU A 150 9.23 2.13 -10.77
CA GLU A 150 9.77 1.84 -12.09
C GLU A 150 11.24 1.40 -12.03
N GLY A 151 12.05 2.11 -11.27
CA GLY A 151 13.46 1.77 -11.05
C GLY A 151 13.65 0.40 -10.40
N LEU A 152 12.75 -0.05 -9.54
CA LEU A 152 12.79 -1.41 -8.96
C LEU A 152 12.57 -2.47 -10.04
N LEU A 153 11.58 -2.28 -10.91
CA LEU A 153 11.27 -3.23 -11.99
C LEU A 153 12.40 -3.28 -13.03
N GLN A 154 13.02 -2.13 -13.34
CA GLN A 154 14.18 -2.06 -14.22
C GLN A 154 15.39 -2.82 -13.63
N LYS A 155 15.67 -2.66 -12.33
CA LYS A 155 16.75 -3.40 -11.65
C LYS A 155 16.52 -4.91 -11.61
N LEU A 156 15.24 -5.33 -11.60
CA LEU A 156 14.85 -6.74 -11.68
C LEU A 156 14.79 -7.25 -13.13
N GLU A 157 15.05 -6.40 -14.13
CA GLU A 157 15.01 -6.72 -15.56
C GLU A 157 13.67 -7.34 -16.00
N LEU A 158 12.57 -6.91 -15.37
CA LEU A 158 11.23 -7.41 -15.67
C LEU A 158 10.59 -6.58 -16.79
N PRO A 159 9.94 -7.21 -17.78
CA PRO A 159 9.12 -6.48 -18.74
C PRO A 159 7.89 -5.92 -18.03
N TYR A 160 7.71 -4.62 -18.04
CA TYR A 160 6.62 -3.94 -17.34
C TYR A 160 5.90 -2.94 -18.24
N ARG A 161 4.72 -2.53 -17.81
CA ARG A 161 3.99 -1.37 -18.32
C ARG A 161 3.34 -0.61 -17.18
N ILE A 162 3.07 0.67 -17.40
CA ILE A 162 2.42 1.56 -16.43
C ILE A 162 1.04 1.94 -17.00
N LEU A 163 0.01 1.75 -16.20
CA LEU A 163 -1.37 2.07 -16.54
C LEU A 163 -1.86 3.23 -15.67
N ARG A 164 -2.33 4.29 -16.29
CA ARG A 164 -3.14 5.27 -15.57
C ARG A 164 -4.55 4.74 -15.46
N LEU A 165 -5.03 4.56 -14.25
CA LEU A 165 -6.37 4.04 -14.02
C LEU A 165 -7.45 5.06 -14.40
N CYS A 166 -8.53 4.57 -15.00
CA CYS A 166 -9.75 5.33 -15.21
C CYS A 166 -10.60 5.34 -13.92
N GLY A 167 -11.54 6.27 -13.82
CA GLY A 167 -12.38 6.43 -12.63
C GLY A 167 -13.23 5.21 -12.26
N GLY A 168 -13.43 4.26 -13.19
CA GLY A 168 -14.16 3.01 -12.93
C GLY A 168 -13.32 1.94 -12.25
N ASP A 169 -11.98 2.03 -12.35
CA ASP A 169 -11.05 1.06 -11.76
C ASP A 169 -10.34 1.60 -10.51
N MET A 170 -10.29 2.92 -10.35
CA MET A 170 -9.68 3.52 -9.17
C MET A 170 -10.48 3.20 -7.90
N SER A 171 -9.75 2.97 -6.79
CA SER A 171 -10.36 3.03 -5.47
C SER A 171 -11.09 4.36 -5.27
N PHE A 172 -12.25 4.34 -4.63
CA PHE A 172 -13.03 5.55 -4.33
C PHE A 172 -12.27 6.56 -3.45
N THR A 173 -11.19 6.16 -2.81
CA THR A 173 -10.33 7.01 -1.98
C THR A 173 -9.29 7.78 -2.79
N ALA A 174 -8.93 7.31 -3.98
CA ALA A 174 -7.85 7.86 -4.78
C ALA A 174 -8.35 8.97 -5.72
N ALA A 175 -7.59 10.06 -5.82
CA ALA A 175 -7.78 11.12 -6.81
C ALA A 175 -7.01 10.83 -8.12
N LEU A 176 -5.88 10.12 -8.01
CA LEU A 176 -5.05 9.71 -9.13
C LEU A 176 -4.37 8.40 -8.77
N CYS A 177 -4.34 7.45 -9.71
CA CYS A 177 -3.73 6.15 -9.51
C CYS A 177 -3.05 5.64 -10.77
N PHE A 178 -1.88 5.02 -10.60
CA PHE A 178 -1.16 4.29 -11.64
C PHE A 178 -0.81 2.90 -11.13
N ASP A 179 -1.07 1.91 -11.97
CA ASP A 179 -0.69 0.52 -11.71
C ASP A 179 0.52 0.14 -12.55
N PHE A 180 1.40 -0.63 -11.95
CA PHE A 180 2.51 -1.29 -12.62
C PHE A 180 2.15 -2.74 -12.86
N GLU A 181 2.24 -3.17 -14.10
CA GLU A 181 2.04 -4.56 -14.47
C GLU A 181 3.30 -5.16 -15.06
N VAL A 182 3.55 -6.42 -14.73
CA VAL A 182 4.64 -7.24 -15.26
C VAL A 182 4.08 -8.34 -16.15
N TYR A 183 4.74 -8.60 -17.27
CA TYR A 183 4.30 -9.66 -18.16
C TYR A 183 4.67 -11.04 -17.63
N SER A 184 3.67 -11.89 -17.45
CA SER A 184 3.84 -13.29 -17.07
C SER A 184 3.95 -14.16 -18.32
N GLU A 185 5.15 -14.62 -18.64
CA GLU A 185 5.36 -15.53 -19.77
C GLU A 185 4.61 -16.84 -19.61
N ALA A 186 4.53 -17.37 -18.39
CA ALA A 186 3.82 -18.61 -18.08
C ALA A 186 2.30 -18.50 -18.31
N GLN A 187 1.71 -17.33 -18.06
CA GLN A 187 0.27 -17.10 -18.20
C GLN A 187 -0.10 -16.31 -19.45
N LYS A 188 0.91 -15.81 -20.21
CA LYS A 188 0.73 -15.00 -21.41
C LYS A 188 -0.15 -13.78 -21.18
N ARG A 189 0.01 -13.13 -20.02
CA ARG A 189 -0.76 -11.93 -19.65
C ARG A 189 0.03 -10.99 -18.75
N TRP A 190 -0.45 -9.77 -18.65
CA TRP A 190 0.04 -8.77 -17.71
C TRP A 190 -0.59 -8.99 -16.33
N LEU A 191 0.22 -8.83 -15.29
CA LEU A 191 -0.18 -8.99 -13.88
C LEU A 191 0.22 -7.74 -13.11
N GLU A 192 -0.73 -7.16 -12.41
CA GLU A 192 -0.48 -6.06 -11.49
C GLU A 192 0.47 -6.49 -10.37
N VAL A 193 1.51 -5.70 -10.13
CA VAL A 193 2.50 -5.93 -9.08
C VAL A 193 2.64 -4.76 -8.13
N SER A 194 2.14 -3.58 -8.50
CA SER A 194 2.16 -2.38 -7.66
C SER A 194 1.09 -1.40 -8.12
N SER A 195 0.57 -0.63 -7.18
CA SER A 195 -0.34 0.49 -7.42
C SER A 195 0.17 1.71 -6.65
N VAL A 196 0.23 2.87 -7.30
CA VAL A 196 0.70 4.12 -6.71
C VAL A 196 -0.40 5.16 -6.81
N SER A 197 -0.95 5.52 -5.66
CA SER A 197 -2.11 6.42 -5.56
C SER A 197 -1.75 7.74 -4.89
N ASN A 198 -2.39 8.82 -5.34
CA ASN A 198 -2.50 10.08 -4.61
C ASN A 198 -3.95 10.21 -4.14
N PHE A 199 -4.15 10.38 -2.85
CA PHE A 199 -5.47 10.46 -2.21
C PHE A 199 -5.91 11.91 -1.96
N ASP A 200 -5.08 12.88 -2.34
CA ASP A 200 -5.27 14.28 -1.97
C ASP A 200 -5.55 14.41 -0.46
N THR A 201 -6.61 15.10 -0.08
CA THR A 201 -6.99 15.30 1.32
C THR A 201 -7.92 14.20 1.87
N TYR A 202 -8.31 13.21 1.07
CA TYR A 202 -9.34 12.26 1.48
C TYR A 202 -8.99 11.53 2.79
N GLN A 203 -7.82 10.88 2.84
CA GLN A 203 -7.38 10.18 4.03
C GLN A 203 -6.96 11.15 5.14
N ALA A 204 -6.27 12.23 4.80
CA ALA A 204 -5.85 13.24 5.76
C ALA A 204 -7.02 13.88 6.51
N ASN A 205 -8.16 14.08 5.83
CA ASN A 205 -9.38 14.58 6.46
C ASN A 205 -9.96 13.57 7.47
N ARG A 206 -10.05 12.30 7.10
CA ARG A 206 -10.52 11.23 8.00
C ARG A 206 -9.60 11.00 9.19
N LEU A 207 -8.28 11.04 8.94
CA LEU A 207 -7.23 10.90 9.95
C LEU A 207 -7.06 12.16 10.80
N LYS A 208 -7.58 13.31 10.35
CA LYS A 208 -7.25 14.64 10.90
C LYS A 208 -5.74 14.90 10.89
N CYS A 209 -5.05 14.39 9.86
CA CYS A 209 -3.64 14.62 9.61
C CYS A 209 -3.45 15.99 8.96
N ARG A 210 -2.81 16.88 9.67
CA ARG A 210 -2.67 18.30 9.30
C ARG A 210 -1.23 18.76 9.48
N TYR A 211 -0.89 19.86 8.88
CA TYR A 211 0.37 20.55 9.15
C TYR A 211 0.14 22.03 9.45
N ARG A 212 1.08 22.63 10.12
CA ARG A 212 1.11 24.07 10.39
C ARG A 212 2.04 24.73 9.39
N ASN A 213 1.46 25.58 8.53
CA ASN A 213 2.21 26.30 7.52
C ASN A 213 3.03 27.46 8.11
N ALA A 214 3.83 28.15 7.28
CA ALA A 214 4.67 29.28 7.68
C ALA A 214 3.87 30.45 8.30
N GLU A 215 2.60 30.63 7.93
CA GLU A 215 1.69 31.63 8.49
C GLU A 215 1.01 31.13 9.79
N LYS A 216 1.43 29.98 10.33
CA LYS A 216 0.85 29.32 11.52
C LYS A 216 -0.61 28.88 11.34
N LYS A 217 -1.10 28.81 10.12
CA LYS A 217 -2.40 28.22 9.80
C LYS A 217 -2.29 26.71 9.71
N THR A 218 -3.35 26.03 10.11
CA THR A 218 -3.43 24.58 10.05
C THR A 218 -4.16 24.16 8.77
N GLU A 219 -3.51 23.31 7.97
CA GLU A 219 -4.01 22.81 6.70
C GLU A 219 -3.97 21.28 6.67
N LEU A 220 -4.82 20.66 5.83
CA LEU A 220 -4.78 19.21 5.61
C LEU A 220 -3.55 18.84 4.77
N CYS A 221 -2.90 17.75 5.15
CA CYS A 221 -1.88 17.14 4.31
C CYS A 221 -2.52 16.43 3.10
N HIS A 222 -1.71 16.10 2.09
CA HIS A 222 -2.00 15.07 1.10
C HIS A 222 -1.31 13.78 1.52
N THR A 223 -1.96 12.63 1.26
CA THR A 223 -1.41 11.28 1.48
C THR A 223 -1.23 10.55 0.16
N LEU A 224 -0.20 9.74 0.08
CA LEU A 224 0.14 8.97 -1.10
C LEU A 224 0.61 7.55 -0.68
#